data_d3bba67c4b1b5c6394151f8d6eac7b99
#
_entry.id   d3bba67c4b1b5c6394151f8d6eac7b99
#
_cell.length_a   1.000
_cell.length_b   1.000
_cell.length_c   1.000
_cell.angle_alpha   90.00
_cell.angle_beta   90.00
_cell.angle_gamma   90.00
#
_symmetry.space_group_name_H-M   'P 1'
#
loop_
_entity.id
_entity.type
_entity.pdbx_description
1 polymer ?
#
loop_
_entity_poly.entity_id
_entity_poly.type
_entity_poly.pdbx_seq_one_letter_code
_entity_poly.pdbx_strand_id
1 'polypeptide(L)'
;DRDGYKTNTRRLFSGKLLAIVGALAGEGTIRIRVSGVGLVGAELTLPVRAARKTPGRSCSAVLCRQEEMPADKPIRRIELLPLGDKRLGSEHPTVSFRVAVHPADADKQAIAFRVTNGQGIDSPCASCSVDGDVVTVTALGDDTVYLRASCTNGYDHPRIISQQDIVITGLGQPFLDPYGFISGGLYSLSSGEIGNGNEQGI
;
A
#
# COMPACT_ATOMS: atom_id res chain seq x y z
N ASP A 1 5.74 14.51 19.79
CA ASP A 1 6.33 15.83 19.69
C ASP A 1 5.25 16.89 19.84
N ARG A 2 5.47 17.87 20.75
CA ARG A 2 4.49 18.94 21.02
C ARG A 2 5.00 20.30 20.59
N ASP A 3 6.14 20.34 19.93
CA ASP A 3 6.73 21.60 19.48
C ASP A 3 6.05 22.08 18.21
N GLY A 4 5.83 23.38 18.13
CA GLY A 4 5.16 23.98 16.96
C GLY A 4 6.00 23.82 15.69
N TYR A 5 5.34 23.56 14.59
CA TYR A 5 6.00 23.28 13.30
C TYR A 5 6.81 24.45 12.73
N LYS A 6 6.36 25.68 13.03
CA LYS A 6 6.94 26.91 12.47
C LYS A 6 7.63 27.77 13.51
N THR A 7 8.19 27.14 14.52
CA THR A 7 8.95 27.84 15.54
C THR A 7 10.46 27.78 15.24
N ASN A 8 11.18 28.75 15.70
CA ASN A 8 12.64 28.79 15.64
C ASN A 8 13.30 28.12 16.85
N THR A 9 12.52 27.52 17.72
CA THR A 9 12.99 26.82 18.91
C THR A 9 12.40 25.42 18.93
N ARG A 10 13.24 24.43 19.22
CA ARG A 10 12.78 23.04 19.23
C ARG A 10 13.60 22.21 20.20
N ARG A 11 12.99 21.19 20.80
CA ARG A 11 13.68 20.24 21.66
C ARG A 11 14.44 19.25 20.82
N LEU A 12 15.59 18.84 21.33
CA LEU A 12 16.34 17.73 20.74
C LEU A 12 15.64 16.41 21.03
N PHE A 13 15.60 15.56 20.05
CA PHE A 13 15.15 14.19 20.20
C PHE A 13 16.35 13.26 20.02
N SER A 14 16.72 12.57 21.07
CA SER A 14 17.93 11.71 21.10
C SER A 14 19.19 12.43 20.60
N GLY A 15 19.36 13.69 21.02
CA GLY A 15 20.52 14.51 20.62
C GLY A 15 20.45 15.04 19.19
N LYS A 16 19.34 14.88 18.49
CA LYS A 16 19.19 15.28 17.09
C LYS A 16 18.07 16.28 16.92
N LEU A 17 18.20 17.12 15.89
CA LEU A 17 17.18 18.09 15.50
C LEU A 17 17.13 18.13 13.99
N LEU A 18 15.92 18.19 13.44
CA LEU A 18 15.67 18.38 12.02
C LEU A 18 15.12 19.78 11.80
N ALA A 19 15.74 20.52 10.91
CA ALA A 19 15.23 21.80 10.44
C ALA A 19 15.07 21.75 8.91
N ILE A 20 13.91 22.20 8.44
CA ILE A 20 13.63 22.32 7.02
C ILE A 20 13.80 23.78 6.64
N VAL A 21 14.71 24.03 5.72
CA VAL A 21 15.09 25.38 5.30
C VAL A 21 14.79 25.53 3.82
N GLY A 22 14.10 26.60 3.47
CA GLY A 22 13.78 26.92 2.08
C GLY A 22 14.31 28.30 1.67
N ALA A 23 14.73 28.43 0.43
CA ALA A 23 15.11 29.73 -0.13
C ALA A 23 13.85 30.47 -0.60
N LEU A 24 13.78 31.74 -0.26
CA LEU A 24 12.70 32.65 -0.69
C LEU A 24 13.09 33.46 -1.92
N ALA A 25 14.37 33.54 -2.23
CA ALA A 25 14.89 34.29 -3.36
C ALA A 25 15.69 33.38 -4.29
N GLY A 26 15.84 33.81 -5.54
CA GLY A 26 16.51 33.01 -6.56
C GLY A 26 18.01 32.87 -6.36
N GLU A 27 18.65 33.86 -5.74
CA GLU A 27 20.10 33.87 -5.50
C GLU A 27 20.40 34.50 -4.15
N GLY A 28 21.53 34.10 -3.57
CA GLY A 28 21.97 34.65 -2.30
C GLY A 28 22.63 33.61 -1.40
N THR A 29 22.49 33.81 -0.12
CA THR A 29 23.11 32.94 0.88
C THR A 29 22.13 32.71 2.02
N ILE A 30 21.95 31.45 2.38
CA ILE A 30 21.22 31.07 3.58
C ILE A 30 22.24 30.84 4.69
N ARG A 31 22.08 31.52 5.80
CA ARG A 31 22.91 31.32 6.99
C ARG A 31 22.03 30.69 8.08
N ILE A 32 22.42 29.53 8.51
CA ILE A 32 21.74 28.78 9.54
C ILE A 32 22.61 28.80 10.78
N ARG A 33 22.07 29.32 11.88
CA ARG A 33 22.78 29.34 13.16
C ARG A 33 21.97 28.57 14.18
N VAL A 34 22.63 27.68 14.87
CA VAL A 34 22.05 26.84 15.90
C VAL A 34 22.75 27.12 17.22
N SER A 35 21.99 27.29 18.27
CA SER A 35 22.49 27.47 19.62
C SER A 35 21.56 26.81 20.64
N GLY A 36 22.08 26.45 21.78
CA GLY A 36 21.30 25.88 22.87
C GLY A 36 22.02 26.01 24.21
N VAL A 37 21.27 25.94 25.28
CA VAL A 37 21.83 26.01 26.64
C VAL A 37 22.72 24.79 26.87
N GLY A 38 23.97 25.03 27.26
CA GLY A 38 24.93 23.97 27.50
C GLY A 38 25.51 23.33 26.24
N LEU A 39 25.23 23.89 25.06
CA LEU A 39 25.76 23.40 23.79
C LEU A 39 26.64 24.42 23.13
N VAL A 40 27.63 23.95 22.41
CA VAL A 40 28.46 24.84 21.56
C VAL A 40 27.62 25.17 20.31
N GLY A 41 27.48 26.46 20.05
CA GLY A 41 26.75 26.93 18.88
C GLY A 41 27.45 26.57 17.58
N ALA A 42 26.69 26.38 16.54
CA ALA A 42 27.19 26.09 15.22
C ALA A 42 26.52 26.97 14.16
N GLU A 43 27.25 27.25 13.09
CA GLU A 43 26.76 28.02 11.97
C GLU A 43 27.08 27.31 10.66
N LEU A 44 26.10 27.30 9.74
CA LEU A 44 26.25 26.75 8.39
C LEU A 44 25.81 27.80 7.39
N THR A 45 26.60 27.98 6.35
CA THR A 45 26.34 28.92 5.27
C THR A 45 26.15 28.15 3.96
N LEU A 46 25.01 28.33 3.32
CA LEU A 46 24.65 27.65 2.10
C LEU A 46 24.43 28.68 0.97
N PRO A 47 25.12 28.55 -0.16
CA PRO A 47 24.87 29.42 -1.31
C PRO A 47 23.57 29.00 -1.98
N VAL A 48 22.75 29.97 -2.33
CA VAL A 48 21.53 29.80 -3.10
C VAL A 48 21.80 30.27 -4.52
N ARG A 49 21.46 29.43 -5.48
CA ARG A 49 21.60 29.77 -6.91
C ARG A 49 20.22 29.79 -7.54
N ALA A 50 20.03 30.63 -8.53
CA ALA A 50 18.80 30.65 -9.29
C ALA A 50 18.57 29.26 -9.90
N ALA A 51 17.39 28.72 -9.65
CA ALA A 51 16.99 27.49 -10.31
C ALA A 51 16.81 27.81 -11.80
N ARG A 52 17.40 27.01 -12.67
CA ARG A 52 16.98 26.98 -14.05
C ARG A 52 15.48 26.65 -14.03
N LYS A 53 14.71 27.33 -14.87
CA LYS A 53 13.28 27.13 -14.97
C LYS A 53 12.99 25.64 -15.19
N THR A 54 12.80 24.96 -14.12
CA THR A 54 12.20 23.64 -14.10
C THR A 54 10.74 23.86 -13.83
N PRO A 55 9.85 23.29 -14.60
CA PRO A 55 8.42 23.38 -14.30
C PRO A 55 8.21 22.82 -12.90
N GLY A 56 7.53 23.60 -12.09
CA GLY A 56 7.46 23.43 -10.66
C GLY A 56 6.93 22.08 -10.19
N ARG A 57 7.82 21.18 -10.00
CA ARG A 57 7.60 19.97 -9.23
C ARG A 57 8.58 19.97 -8.07
N SER A 58 8.02 20.05 -6.90
CA SER A 58 8.76 19.86 -5.66
C SER A 58 9.01 18.40 -5.38
N CYS A 59 9.66 17.71 -6.25
CA CYS A 59 10.27 16.45 -5.89
C CYS A 59 11.76 16.63 -5.98
N SER A 60 12.50 16.12 -5.04
CA SER A 60 13.94 16.14 -5.15
C SER A 60 14.30 15.36 -6.41
N ALA A 61 14.74 16.06 -7.41
CA ALA A 61 15.13 15.50 -8.70
C ALA A 61 16.27 14.48 -8.60
N VAL A 62 16.82 14.32 -7.42
CA VAL A 62 17.92 13.39 -7.15
C VAL A 62 17.44 11.98 -6.91
N LEU A 63 16.18 11.81 -6.50
CA LEU A 63 15.62 10.48 -6.20
C LEU A 63 14.61 10.00 -7.23
N CYS A 64 14.18 10.89 -8.11
CA CYS A 64 13.35 10.51 -9.23
C CYS A 64 14.22 10.46 -10.47
N ARG A 65 14.91 9.35 -10.65
CA ARG A 65 15.29 8.97 -11.99
C ARG A 65 14.00 8.96 -12.77
N GLN A 66 13.84 9.88 -13.71
CA GLN A 66 12.75 9.78 -14.65
C GLN A 66 13.08 8.63 -15.57
N GLU A 67 12.65 7.47 -15.16
CA GLU A 67 12.42 6.41 -16.12
C GLU A 67 11.34 6.95 -17.05
N GLU A 68 11.59 6.90 -18.32
CA GLU A 68 10.57 7.24 -19.30
C GLU A 68 9.38 6.35 -19.03
N MET A 69 8.27 6.97 -18.72
CA MET A 69 7.07 6.20 -18.45
C MET A 69 6.60 5.59 -19.78
N PRO A 70 6.42 4.29 -19.81
CA PRO A 70 6.06 3.60 -21.05
C PRO A 70 4.70 4.01 -21.59
N ALA A 71 3.90 4.68 -20.82
CA ALA A 71 2.57 5.14 -21.23
C ALA A 71 2.51 6.66 -21.24
N ASP A 72 1.94 7.23 -22.30
CA ASP A 72 1.77 8.68 -22.43
C ASP A 72 0.85 9.21 -21.34
N LYS A 73 -0.17 8.45 -20.97
CA LYS A 73 -1.15 8.78 -19.93
C LYS A 73 -1.28 7.65 -18.92
N PRO A 74 -0.34 7.53 -17.98
CA PRO A 74 -0.38 6.44 -17.03
C PRO A 74 -1.55 6.56 -16.06
N ILE A 75 -2.01 5.43 -15.58
CA ILE A 75 -2.97 5.36 -14.49
C ILE A 75 -2.29 5.97 -13.25
N ARG A 76 -2.96 6.92 -12.60
CA ARG A 76 -2.46 7.58 -11.39
C ARG A 76 -3.21 7.12 -10.15
N ARG A 77 -4.39 6.58 -10.32
CA ARG A 77 -5.25 6.10 -9.25
C ARG A 77 -6.24 5.08 -9.79
N ILE A 78 -6.49 4.05 -9.00
CA ILE A 78 -7.53 3.07 -9.24
C ILE A 78 -8.54 3.24 -8.12
N GLU A 79 -9.81 3.31 -8.43
CA GLU A 79 -10.90 3.29 -7.46
C GLU A 79 -11.69 2.00 -7.61
N LEU A 80 -11.95 1.38 -6.48
CA LEU A 80 -12.80 0.21 -6.37
C LEU A 80 -14.09 0.64 -5.67
N LEU A 81 -15.14 0.83 -6.44
CA LEU A 81 -16.42 1.35 -5.97
C LEU A 81 -17.37 0.17 -5.71
N PRO A 82 -17.69 -0.14 -4.47
CA PRO A 82 -18.58 -1.25 -4.17
C PRO A 82 -19.98 -0.99 -4.71
N LEU A 83 -20.57 -2.00 -5.34
CA LEU A 83 -21.95 -1.97 -5.86
C LEU A 83 -22.92 -2.64 -4.91
N GLY A 84 -22.47 -3.10 -3.77
CA GLY A 84 -23.28 -3.75 -2.74
C GLY A 84 -22.58 -3.72 -1.39
N ASP A 85 -23.15 -4.45 -0.44
CA ASP A 85 -22.57 -4.58 0.90
C ASP A 85 -21.28 -5.41 0.82
N LYS A 86 -20.28 -4.98 1.57
CA LYS A 86 -19.00 -5.66 1.70
C LYS A 86 -19.01 -6.73 2.80
N ARG A 87 -20.16 -6.98 3.38
CA ARG A 87 -20.33 -8.06 4.34
C ARG A 87 -20.97 -9.25 3.64
N LEU A 88 -20.22 -10.29 3.50
CA LEU A 88 -20.64 -11.49 2.78
C LEU A 88 -20.96 -12.62 3.75
N GLY A 89 -21.78 -13.51 3.31
CA GLY A 89 -22.19 -14.70 4.06
C GLY A 89 -22.98 -15.65 3.17
N SER A 90 -23.66 -16.62 3.79
CA SER A 90 -24.38 -17.66 3.05
C SER A 90 -25.53 -17.10 2.20
N GLU A 91 -26.19 -16.02 2.65
CA GLU A 91 -27.29 -15.44 1.89
C GLU A 91 -26.83 -14.48 0.81
N HIS A 92 -25.71 -13.84 1.02
CA HIS A 92 -25.10 -12.89 0.10
C HIS A 92 -23.64 -13.25 -0.10
N PRO A 93 -23.34 -14.26 -0.92
CA PRO A 93 -21.97 -14.74 -1.06
C PRO A 93 -21.11 -13.93 -2.00
N THR A 94 -21.62 -12.90 -2.64
CA THR A 94 -20.87 -12.12 -3.62
C THR A 94 -21.03 -10.62 -3.42
N VAL A 95 -19.99 -9.89 -3.80
CA VAL A 95 -20.04 -8.43 -3.94
C VAL A 95 -19.29 -8.02 -5.21
N SER A 96 -19.84 -7.08 -5.94
CA SER A 96 -19.23 -6.54 -7.14
C SER A 96 -18.69 -5.13 -6.87
N PHE A 97 -17.61 -4.81 -7.55
CA PHE A 97 -16.96 -3.51 -7.51
C PHE A 97 -16.82 -2.96 -8.93
N ARG A 98 -17.21 -1.72 -9.13
CA ARG A 98 -16.86 -1.03 -10.36
C ARG A 98 -15.47 -0.46 -10.23
N VAL A 99 -14.67 -0.67 -11.26
CA VAL A 99 -13.29 -0.21 -11.34
C VAL A 99 -13.25 1.09 -12.13
N ALA A 100 -12.80 2.14 -11.51
CA ALA A 100 -12.58 3.42 -12.17
C ALA A 100 -11.10 3.79 -12.11
N VAL A 101 -10.57 4.32 -13.20
CA VAL A 101 -9.19 4.76 -13.28
C VAL A 101 -9.10 6.27 -13.45
N HIS A 102 -8.03 6.85 -12.98
CA HIS A 102 -7.76 8.29 -13.11
C HIS A 102 -6.36 8.52 -13.67
N PRO A 103 -6.20 9.39 -14.68
CA PRO A 103 -7.29 10.07 -15.38
C PRO A 103 -8.18 9.08 -16.14
N ALA A 104 -9.41 9.50 -16.47
CA ALA A 104 -10.38 8.59 -17.11
C ALA A 104 -9.95 8.22 -18.54
N ASP A 105 -9.09 9.01 -19.15
CA ASP A 105 -8.50 8.79 -20.46
C ASP A 105 -7.08 8.20 -20.36
N ALA A 106 -6.74 7.58 -19.25
CA ALA A 106 -5.47 6.88 -19.12
C ALA A 106 -5.39 5.72 -20.11
N ASP A 107 -4.18 5.47 -20.57
CA ASP A 107 -3.91 4.28 -21.38
C ASP A 107 -4.29 3.05 -20.57
N LYS A 108 -5.06 2.17 -21.17
CA LYS A 108 -5.60 1.00 -20.48
C LYS A 108 -4.51 -0.04 -20.28
N GLN A 109 -3.69 0.20 -19.30
CA GLN A 109 -2.74 -0.78 -18.83
C GLN A 109 -3.49 -1.91 -18.12
N ALA A 110 -2.95 -3.10 -18.19
CA ALA A 110 -3.53 -4.24 -17.49
C ALA A 110 -3.55 -3.99 -15.99
N ILE A 111 -4.73 -4.11 -15.42
CA ILE A 111 -4.92 -4.06 -13.97
C ILE A 111 -5.02 -5.51 -13.49
N ALA A 112 -4.17 -5.86 -12.56
CA ALA A 112 -4.21 -7.19 -11.94
C ALA A 112 -5.05 -7.12 -10.66
N PHE A 113 -5.93 -8.11 -10.51
CA PHE A 113 -6.77 -8.24 -9.34
C PHE A 113 -6.40 -9.49 -8.55
N ARG A 114 -6.38 -9.37 -7.23
CA ARG A 114 -6.11 -10.47 -6.31
C ARG A 114 -6.97 -10.30 -5.07
N VAL A 115 -7.36 -11.41 -4.47
CA VAL A 115 -7.94 -11.41 -3.13
C VAL A 115 -6.86 -11.87 -2.16
N THR A 116 -6.56 -11.04 -1.17
CA THR A 116 -5.49 -11.28 -0.23
C THR A 116 -5.97 -11.21 1.21
N ASN A 117 -5.20 -11.75 2.12
CA ASN A 117 -5.36 -11.51 3.55
C ASN A 117 -4.74 -10.17 3.96
N GLY A 118 -4.74 -9.84 5.23
CA GLY A 118 -4.18 -8.60 5.76
C GLY A 118 -2.67 -8.44 5.56
N GLN A 119 -1.94 -9.52 5.28
CA GLN A 119 -0.51 -9.51 4.99
C GLN A 119 -0.21 -9.39 3.50
N GLY A 120 -1.23 -9.37 2.66
CA GLY A 120 -1.06 -9.28 1.20
C GLY A 120 -0.77 -10.62 0.51
N ILE A 121 -0.97 -11.72 1.21
CA ILE A 121 -0.85 -13.08 0.67
C ILE A 121 -2.22 -13.49 0.14
N ASP A 122 -2.27 -14.23 -0.96
CA ASP A 122 -3.53 -14.70 -1.52
C ASP A 122 -4.34 -15.49 -0.49
N SER A 123 -5.61 -15.10 -0.34
CA SER A 123 -6.51 -15.74 0.61
C SER A 123 -7.34 -16.80 -0.10
N PRO A 124 -7.44 -17.99 0.48
CA PRO A 124 -8.33 -19.03 -0.04
C PRO A 124 -9.80 -18.79 0.31
N CYS A 125 -10.08 -17.83 1.20
CA CYS A 125 -11.44 -17.60 1.69
C CYS A 125 -12.32 -16.82 0.71
N ALA A 126 -11.77 -16.36 -0.40
CA ALA A 126 -12.55 -15.77 -1.47
C ALA A 126 -11.82 -15.84 -2.80
N SER A 127 -12.58 -15.74 -3.87
CA SER A 127 -12.07 -15.63 -5.24
C SER A 127 -12.59 -14.36 -5.91
N CYS A 128 -11.98 -13.95 -6.99
CA CYS A 128 -12.51 -12.85 -7.78
C CYS A 128 -12.52 -13.18 -9.27
N SER A 129 -13.50 -12.63 -9.95
CA SER A 129 -13.65 -12.69 -11.41
C SER A 129 -13.82 -11.27 -11.96
N VAL A 130 -13.38 -11.06 -13.19
CA VAL A 130 -13.39 -9.75 -13.85
C VAL A 130 -14.23 -9.82 -15.10
N ASP A 131 -15.14 -8.88 -15.24
CA ASP A 131 -15.95 -8.70 -16.44
C ASP A 131 -15.99 -7.22 -16.80
N GLY A 132 -15.21 -6.83 -17.80
CA GLY A 132 -15.08 -5.45 -18.22
C GLY A 132 -14.50 -4.58 -17.12
N ASP A 133 -15.29 -3.64 -16.64
CA ASP A 133 -14.93 -2.73 -15.56
C ASP A 133 -15.50 -3.15 -14.21
N VAL A 134 -16.04 -4.35 -14.13
CA VAL A 134 -16.61 -4.89 -12.89
C VAL A 134 -15.82 -6.09 -12.40
N VAL A 135 -15.47 -6.07 -11.13
CA VAL A 135 -14.83 -7.18 -10.45
C VAL A 135 -15.80 -7.72 -9.41
N THR A 136 -16.08 -8.99 -9.48
CA THR A 136 -16.95 -9.68 -8.53
C THR A 136 -16.12 -10.57 -7.62
N VAL A 137 -16.27 -10.39 -6.33
CA VAL A 137 -15.65 -11.22 -5.30
C VAL A 137 -16.70 -12.19 -4.78
N THR A 138 -16.33 -13.47 -4.72
CA THR A 138 -17.17 -14.57 -4.21
C THR A 138 -16.54 -15.12 -2.95
N ALA A 139 -17.32 -15.18 -1.90
CA ALA A 139 -16.92 -15.70 -0.60
C ALA A 139 -16.85 -17.24 -0.64
N LEU A 140 -15.83 -17.80 -0.03
CA LEU A 140 -15.59 -19.24 0.07
C LEU A 140 -15.43 -19.70 1.52
N GLY A 141 -15.12 -18.81 2.44
CA GLY A 141 -14.93 -19.12 3.86
C GLY A 141 -14.80 -17.86 4.68
N ASP A 142 -14.91 -18.01 5.99
CA ASP A 142 -14.88 -16.88 6.94
C ASP A 142 -13.50 -16.28 7.05
N ASP A 143 -13.39 -15.00 6.77
CA ASP A 143 -12.19 -14.21 6.93
C ASP A 143 -12.49 -12.72 6.69
N THR A 144 -11.52 -11.88 6.98
CA THR A 144 -11.47 -10.51 6.47
C THR A 144 -10.46 -10.48 5.32
N VAL A 145 -10.96 -10.44 4.11
CA VAL A 145 -10.15 -10.44 2.90
C VAL A 145 -10.10 -9.05 2.27
N TYR A 146 -9.16 -8.86 1.36
CA TYR A 146 -8.96 -7.60 0.67
C TYR A 146 -8.94 -7.83 -0.84
N LEU A 147 -9.89 -7.23 -1.55
CA LEU A 147 -9.78 -7.11 -3.00
C LEU A 147 -8.69 -6.08 -3.32
N ARG A 148 -7.64 -6.51 -3.96
CA ARG A 148 -6.49 -5.69 -4.30
C ARG A 148 -6.37 -5.55 -5.82
N ALA A 149 -6.41 -4.32 -6.29
CA ALA A 149 -6.16 -3.95 -7.68
C ALA A 149 -4.78 -3.33 -7.79
N SER A 150 -4.01 -3.72 -8.78
CA SER A 150 -2.68 -3.16 -9.02
C SER A 150 -2.39 -2.96 -10.49
N CYS A 151 -1.62 -1.92 -10.79
CA CYS A 151 -1.18 -1.60 -12.14
C CYS A 151 0.31 -1.27 -12.13
N THR A 152 1.05 -1.81 -13.08
CA THR A 152 2.49 -1.55 -13.23
C THR A 152 2.78 -0.29 -14.04
N ASN A 153 1.85 0.18 -14.86
CA ASN A 153 2.09 1.21 -15.87
C ASN A 153 3.28 0.91 -16.78
N GLY A 154 3.50 -0.40 -17.06
CA GLY A 154 4.61 -0.83 -17.90
C GLY A 154 5.94 -1.01 -17.19
N TYR A 155 6.00 -0.80 -15.88
CA TYR A 155 7.19 -1.13 -15.08
C TYR A 155 7.19 -2.61 -14.66
N ASP A 156 8.28 -3.08 -14.14
CA ASP A 156 8.46 -4.46 -13.69
C ASP A 156 7.76 -4.79 -12.36
N HIS A 157 7.27 -3.76 -11.68
CA HIS A 157 6.58 -3.90 -10.40
C HIS A 157 5.38 -2.94 -10.29
N PRO A 158 4.41 -3.23 -9.44
CA PRO A 158 3.23 -2.37 -9.27
C PRO A 158 3.58 -0.97 -8.80
N ARG A 159 3.07 0.02 -9.51
CA ARG A 159 3.22 1.45 -9.18
C ARG A 159 1.97 2.01 -8.53
N ILE A 160 0.82 1.47 -8.88
CA ILE A 160 -0.47 1.90 -8.37
C ILE A 160 -1.14 0.70 -7.72
N ILE A 161 -1.59 0.87 -6.50
CA ILE A 161 -2.30 -0.17 -5.75
C ILE A 161 -3.51 0.47 -5.11
N SER A 162 -4.63 -0.21 -5.21
CA SER A 162 -5.87 0.11 -4.49
C SER A 162 -6.41 -1.15 -3.84
N GLN A 163 -7.04 -1.03 -2.68
CA GLN A 163 -7.64 -2.19 -2.04
C GLN A 163 -8.90 -1.82 -1.28
N GLN A 164 -9.78 -2.81 -1.14
CA GLN A 164 -11.02 -2.74 -0.38
C GLN A 164 -11.12 -3.95 0.53
N ASP A 165 -11.48 -3.72 1.77
CA ASP A 165 -11.75 -4.75 2.75
C ASP A 165 -13.13 -5.38 2.52
N ILE A 166 -13.24 -6.65 2.78
CA ILE A 166 -14.48 -7.44 2.67
C ILE A 166 -14.51 -8.38 3.85
N VAL A 167 -15.61 -8.38 4.59
CA VAL A 167 -15.78 -9.24 5.75
C VAL A 167 -16.70 -10.40 5.37
N ILE A 168 -16.25 -11.62 5.62
CA ILE A 168 -16.99 -12.83 5.31
C ILE A 168 -17.26 -13.58 6.60
N THR A 169 -18.53 -13.95 6.83
CA THR A 169 -18.93 -14.64 8.04
C THR A 169 -20.06 -15.64 7.76
N GLY A 170 -20.10 -16.73 8.53
CA GLY A 170 -21.17 -17.71 8.47
C GLY A 170 -21.03 -18.77 7.40
N LEU A 171 -19.86 -18.89 6.79
CA LEU A 171 -19.54 -19.96 5.83
C LEU A 171 -18.63 -21.01 6.44
N GLY A 172 -17.99 -20.72 7.55
CA GLY A 172 -16.96 -21.56 8.13
C GLY A 172 -15.65 -21.47 7.33
N GLN A 173 -14.70 -22.30 7.69
CA GLN A 173 -13.42 -22.33 6.99
C GLN A 173 -13.51 -23.14 5.71
N PRO A 174 -12.96 -22.68 4.61
CA PRO A 174 -12.91 -23.48 3.40
C PRO A 174 -11.98 -24.67 3.61
N PHE A 175 -12.36 -25.79 3.07
CA PHE A 175 -11.50 -26.95 3.07
C PHE A 175 -10.44 -26.78 1.98
N LEU A 176 -9.29 -26.30 2.37
CA LEU A 176 -8.18 -26.07 1.47
C LEU A 176 -6.92 -26.73 1.98
N ASP A 177 -6.24 -27.36 1.11
CA ASP A 177 -5.01 -28.06 1.42
C ASP A 177 -3.94 -27.75 0.39
N PRO A 178 -3.38 -26.53 0.40
CA PRO A 178 -2.37 -26.15 -0.58
C PRO A 178 -1.05 -26.88 -0.40
N TYR A 179 -0.88 -27.56 0.71
CA TYR A 179 0.37 -28.28 1.00
C TYR A 179 0.18 -29.78 1.24
N GLY A 180 -0.99 -30.31 1.01
CA GLY A 180 -1.32 -31.69 1.34
C GLY A 180 -1.64 -31.91 2.82
N PHE A 181 -1.95 -30.85 3.56
CA PHE A 181 -2.37 -30.96 4.94
C PHE A 181 -3.84 -30.59 5.05
N ILE A 182 -4.59 -31.41 5.75
CA ILE A 182 -5.98 -31.10 6.02
C ILE A 182 -6.05 -29.89 6.94
N SER A 183 -6.68 -28.86 6.47
CA SER A 183 -6.92 -27.70 7.31
C SER A 183 -8.00 -28.00 8.33
N GLY A 184 -7.92 -27.47 9.41
CA GLY A 184 -8.87 -27.70 10.43
C GLY A 184 -8.56 -28.89 11.23
N GLY A 185 -7.92 -28.77 12.03
CA GLY A 185 -7.86 -29.49 13.13
C GLY A 185 -7.25 -30.76 13.21
N LEU A 186 -7.24 -31.42 12.23
CA LEU A 186 -6.76 -32.67 12.40
C LEU A 186 -5.40 -32.69 12.89
N TYR A 187 -4.60 -32.11 12.20
CA TYR A 187 -3.29 -32.09 12.61
C TYR A 187 -3.07 -30.92 13.44
N SER A 188 -3.99 -30.51 13.75
CA SER A 188 -3.71 -29.86 14.86
C SER A 188 -3.22 -30.79 15.82
N LEU A 189 -2.94 -31.58 15.47
CA LEU A 189 -2.43 -32.24 15.64
C LEU A 189 -2.38 -32.85 16.59
N SER A 190 -2.79 -32.94 16.91
CA SER A 190 -2.78 -33.42 17.68
C SER A 190 -2.88 -34.50 17.84
N SER A 191 -3.05 -34.65 18.03
CA SER A 191 -3.23 -35.52 18.23
C SER A 191 -3.00 -36.50 17.74
N GLY A 192 -2.59 -36.77 17.68
CA GLY A 192 -2.27 -37.75 17.29
C GLY A 192 -2.64 -38.19 16.33
N GLU A 193 -3.01 -37.75 15.88
CA GLU A 193 -3.23 -37.97 14.81
C GLU A 193 -2.53 -37.39 14.04
N ILE A 194 -1.64 -37.12 14.22
CA ILE A 194 -1.01 -36.64 13.43
C ILE A 194 -0.31 -37.17 13.06
N GLY A 195 -0.52 -37.38 13.43
CA GLY A 195 -0.06 -37.91 12.94
C GLY A 195 -0.04 -38.49 12.93
N ASN A 196 -0.50 -38.55 13.30
CA ASN A 196 -0.59 -39.21 13.23
C ASN A 196 -0.72 -39.61 12.68
N GLY A 197 -0.85 -39.36 12.42
CA GLY A 197 -0.84 -39.79 11.90
C GLY A 197 -0.48 -40.29 11.90
N ASN A 198 -0.07 -40.28 12.56
CA ASN A 198 0.43 -40.69 12.69
C ASN A 198 0.79 -41.38 13.22
N GLU A 199 0.73 -41.16 13.75
CA GLU A 199 1.13 -41.88 14.18
C GLU A 199 0.92 -42.88 13.87
N GLN A 200 0.47 -42.98 13.42
CA GLN A 200 0.22 -43.68 12.82
C GLN A 200 0.34 -43.50 11.73
N GLY A 201 0.56 -42.93 11.59
CA GLY A 201 0.88 -42.79 10.49
C GLY A 201 1.62 -42.45 10.27
N ILE A 202 1.78 -42.47 10.93
CA ILE A 202 2.72 -42.29 10.76
C ILE A 202 3.40 -42.99 9.96
#